data_37b6552005bccbed6e0d8a75049fdbcb
#
_entry.id   37b6552005bccbed6e0d8a75049fdbcb
#
_cell.length_a   1.000
_cell.length_b   1.000
_cell.length_c   1.000
_cell.angle_alpha   90.00
_cell.angle_beta   90.00
_cell.angle_gamma   90.00
#
_symmetry.space_group_name_H-M   'P 1'
#
loop_
_entity.id
_entity.type
_entity.pdbx_description
1 polymer ?
#
loop_
_entity_poly.entity_id
_entity_poly.type
_entity_poly.pdbx_seq_one_letter_code
_entity_poly.pdbx_strand_id
1 'polypeptide(L)'
;MDQKPTTIKEIANRLNVSISTVSRALHNHASIGLKTRMQVKQLAEELEYEPNQAAISFKQGKTFTIGVILPNLREEYFSIAINGIEDIATGNNYTVLIGQSHDDVEREKRIVDAMRRQRVDGLIVSLSKSTTSYEHFDQLKKYKIPVVFFDRVPDIDDAYCVSCNLENSSVDLVDWLVKLGHTQIAFIKGPDTLVHSKQRLNGYYDGLKKNKLKKDNSFIVQTDLSKKNTEEAMNKLLSLANRPTAVITFNDYVALDAIKYTRSRGLEINKDIFFVSYANLPITSYMDYPPLASVEQFPYQQAEKASDILFRLITSKGFDESIPHKTMLESKVVVNVKGY
;
A
#
# COMPACT_ATOMS: atom_id res chain seq x y z
N MET A 1 -5.61 -4.86 -45.33
CA MET A 1 -6.41 -6.11 -45.22
C MET A 1 -6.46 -6.46 -43.75
N ASP A 2 -7.64 -6.42 -43.14
CA ASP A 2 -7.79 -6.87 -41.75
C ASP A 2 -7.57 -8.37 -41.66
N GLN A 3 -6.35 -8.80 -41.32
CA GLN A 3 -6.10 -10.20 -41.00
C GLN A 3 -6.77 -10.50 -39.64
N LYS A 4 -7.81 -11.32 -39.67
CA LYS A 4 -8.42 -11.83 -38.44
C LYS A 4 -7.36 -12.62 -37.67
N PRO A 5 -7.25 -12.42 -36.32
CA PRO A 5 -6.32 -13.21 -35.51
C PRO A 5 -6.54 -14.71 -35.71
N THR A 6 -5.45 -15.45 -35.85
CA THR A 6 -5.47 -16.90 -35.94
C THR A 6 -6.15 -17.54 -34.73
N THR A 7 -6.98 -18.54 -34.94
CA THR A 7 -7.70 -19.22 -33.84
C THR A 7 -7.15 -20.62 -33.60
N ILE A 8 -7.30 -21.11 -32.36
CA ILE A 8 -6.95 -22.51 -32.02
C ILE A 8 -7.70 -23.53 -32.89
N LYS A 9 -8.92 -23.16 -33.37
CA LYS A 9 -9.71 -23.98 -34.30
C LYS A 9 -9.04 -24.09 -35.67
N GLU A 10 -8.41 -23.05 -36.14
CA GLU A 10 -7.67 -23.05 -37.41
C GLU A 10 -6.45 -23.99 -37.36
N ILE A 11 -5.66 -23.92 -36.28
CA ILE A 11 -4.52 -24.84 -36.04
C ILE A 11 -5.03 -26.29 -36.02
N ALA A 12 -6.10 -26.56 -35.28
CA ALA A 12 -6.71 -27.86 -35.18
C ALA A 12 -7.14 -28.43 -36.59
N ASN A 13 -7.77 -27.59 -37.40
CA ASN A 13 -8.19 -27.96 -38.76
C ASN A 13 -6.98 -28.22 -39.67
N ARG A 14 -5.94 -27.38 -39.66
CA ARG A 14 -4.73 -27.55 -40.50
C ARG A 14 -3.95 -28.81 -40.17
N LEU A 15 -3.90 -29.20 -38.89
CA LEU A 15 -3.20 -30.41 -38.43
C LEU A 15 -4.13 -31.65 -38.37
N ASN A 16 -5.39 -31.51 -38.70
CA ASN A 16 -6.40 -32.57 -38.60
C ASN A 16 -6.44 -33.24 -37.22
N VAL A 17 -6.42 -32.42 -36.17
CA VAL A 17 -6.51 -32.87 -34.79
C VAL A 17 -7.63 -32.13 -34.05
N SER A 18 -8.00 -32.59 -32.85
CA SER A 18 -9.02 -31.91 -32.06
C SER A 18 -8.49 -30.63 -31.45
N ILE A 19 -9.37 -29.63 -31.15
CA ILE A 19 -9.03 -28.40 -30.43
C ILE A 19 -8.40 -28.75 -29.07
N SER A 20 -8.88 -29.78 -28.39
CA SER A 20 -8.32 -30.24 -27.11
C SER A 20 -6.90 -30.81 -27.28
N THR A 21 -6.58 -31.45 -28.39
CA THR A 21 -5.22 -31.91 -28.72
C THR A 21 -4.28 -30.72 -28.90
N VAL A 22 -4.69 -29.70 -29.66
CA VAL A 22 -3.91 -28.47 -29.85
C VAL A 22 -3.66 -27.76 -28.50
N SER A 23 -4.73 -27.55 -27.71
CA SER A 23 -4.63 -26.95 -26.41
C SER A 23 -3.65 -27.69 -25.48
N ARG A 24 -3.74 -29.02 -25.40
CA ARG A 24 -2.83 -29.84 -24.59
C ARG A 24 -1.39 -29.81 -25.12
N ALA A 25 -1.21 -29.79 -26.45
CA ALA A 25 0.11 -29.71 -27.08
C ALA A 25 0.81 -28.40 -26.79
N LEU A 26 0.11 -27.26 -26.87
CA LEU A 26 0.63 -25.93 -26.54
C LEU A 26 1.09 -25.84 -25.07
N HIS A 27 0.38 -26.52 -24.17
CA HIS A 27 0.71 -26.58 -22.73
C HIS A 27 1.64 -27.73 -22.34
N ASN A 28 2.31 -28.40 -23.31
CA ASN A 28 3.24 -29.52 -23.07
C ASN A 28 2.64 -30.67 -22.26
N HIS A 29 1.32 -30.93 -22.36
CA HIS A 29 0.67 -31.98 -21.59
C HIS A 29 1.24 -33.36 -21.93
N ALA A 30 1.53 -34.20 -20.91
CA ALA A 30 2.18 -35.49 -21.08
C ALA A 30 1.43 -36.48 -21.98
N SER A 31 0.08 -36.34 -22.10
CA SER A 31 -0.74 -37.21 -22.96
C SER A 31 -0.53 -36.98 -24.46
N ILE A 32 0.20 -35.94 -24.88
CA ILE A 32 0.45 -35.64 -26.30
C ILE A 32 1.89 -35.99 -26.64
N GLY A 33 2.05 -36.84 -27.68
CA GLY A 33 3.36 -37.27 -28.14
C GLY A 33 4.24 -36.08 -28.62
N LEU A 34 5.56 -36.26 -28.50
CA LEU A 34 6.55 -35.20 -28.82
C LEU A 34 6.36 -34.66 -30.26
N LYS A 35 6.19 -35.54 -31.24
CA LYS A 35 5.99 -35.17 -32.65
C LYS A 35 4.80 -34.21 -32.83
N THR A 36 3.66 -34.56 -32.26
CA THR A 36 2.44 -33.72 -32.33
C THR A 36 2.64 -32.38 -31.61
N ARG A 37 3.33 -32.36 -30.45
CA ARG A 37 3.66 -31.12 -29.74
C ARG A 37 4.52 -30.18 -30.59
N MET A 38 5.54 -30.74 -31.27
CA MET A 38 6.43 -29.95 -32.14
C MET A 38 5.65 -29.38 -33.33
N GLN A 39 4.83 -30.19 -34.01
CA GLN A 39 4.02 -29.74 -35.16
C GLN A 39 3.04 -28.62 -34.76
N VAL A 40 2.35 -28.78 -33.63
CA VAL A 40 1.42 -27.75 -33.14
C VAL A 40 2.14 -26.45 -32.81
N LYS A 41 3.29 -26.51 -32.11
CA LYS A 41 4.06 -25.31 -31.76
C LYS A 41 4.60 -24.61 -33.00
N GLN A 42 5.18 -25.36 -33.95
CA GLN A 42 5.68 -24.81 -35.19
C GLN A 42 4.60 -24.08 -35.97
N LEU A 43 3.44 -24.74 -36.16
CA LEU A 43 2.33 -24.12 -36.87
C LEU A 43 1.71 -22.92 -36.13
N ALA A 44 1.70 -22.96 -34.80
CA ALA A 44 1.26 -21.81 -33.99
C ALA A 44 2.19 -20.61 -34.17
N GLU A 45 3.50 -20.84 -34.24
CA GLU A 45 4.53 -19.83 -34.50
C GLU A 45 4.43 -19.26 -35.92
N GLU A 46 4.31 -20.14 -36.94
CA GLU A 46 4.12 -19.73 -38.34
C GLU A 46 2.88 -18.88 -38.59
N LEU A 47 1.82 -19.12 -37.78
CA LEU A 47 0.53 -18.43 -37.89
C LEU A 47 0.41 -17.25 -36.90
N GLU A 48 1.49 -16.91 -36.18
CA GLU A 48 1.48 -15.87 -35.14
C GLU A 48 0.27 -16.04 -34.18
N TYR A 49 0.01 -17.31 -33.80
CA TYR A 49 -1.13 -17.61 -32.94
C TYR A 49 -0.92 -17.13 -31.51
N GLU A 50 -1.75 -16.20 -31.06
CA GLU A 50 -1.83 -15.80 -29.66
C GLU A 50 -3.00 -16.51 -28.94
N PRO A 51 -2.73 -17.14 -27.77
CA PRO A 51 -3.80 -17.75 -26.98
C PRO A 51 -4.84 -16.72 -26.55
N ASN A 52 -6.11 -17.02 -26.82
CA ASN A 52 -7.21 -16.16 -26.36
C ASN A 52 -7.34 -16.25 -24.82
N GLN A 53 -6.82 -15.26 -24.11
CA GLN A 53 -6.83 -15.20 -22.64
C GLN A 53 -8.26 -15.23 -22.07
N ALA A 54 -9.25 -14.62 -22.75
CA ALA A 54 -10.64 -14.68 -22.32
C ALA A 54 -11.20 -16.12 -22.36
N ALA A 55 -10.83 -16.92 -23.36
CA ALA A 55 -11.23 -18.33 -23.44
C ALA A 55 -10.53 -19.18 -22.36
N ILE A 56 -9.27 -18.89 -22.07
CA ILE A 56 -8.50 -19.56 -20.99
C ILE A 56 -9.12 -19.21 -19.64
N SER A 57 -9.34 -17.94 -19.37
CA SER A 57 -9.96 -17.42 -18.15
C SER A 57 -11.33 -18.04 -17.91
N PHE A 58 -12.17 -18.11 -18.96
CA PHE A 58 -13.48 -18.75 -18.87
C PHE A 58 -13.39 -20.24 -18.49
N LYS A 59 -12.45 -20.97 -19.11
CA LYS A 59 -12.26 -22.40 -18.83
C LYS A 59 -11.72 -22.66 -17.41
N GLN A 60 -10.86 -21.78 -16.91
CA GLN A 60 -10.24 -21.93 -15.60
C GLN A 60 -11.04 -21.27 -14.47
N GLY A 61 -12.05 -20.46 -14.82
CA GLY A 61 -12.83 -19.67 -13.86
C GLY A 61 -11.99 -18.59 -13.15
N LYS A 62 -10.87 -18.17 -13.75
CA LYS A 62 -9.93 -17.16 -13.25
C LYS A 62 -9.62 -16.15 -14.33
N THR A 63 -9.43 -14.89 -13.93
CA THR A 63 -9.05 -13.81 -14.86
C THR A 63 -7.55 -13.54 -14.90
N PHE A 64 -6.79 -14.13 -13.98
CA PHE A 64 -5.36 -13.86 -13.77
C PHE A 64 -5.08 -12.37 -13.59
N THR A 65 -6.00 -11.70 -12.93
CA THR A 65 -5.91 -10.27 -12.62
C THR A 65 -6.23 -10.06 -11.15
N ILE A 66 -5.37 -9.34 -10.45
CA ILE A 66 -5.68 -8.82 -9.12
C ILE A 66 -5.95 -7.32 -9.19
N GLY A 67 -6.85 -6.84 -8.35
CA GLY A 67 -7.12 -5.42 -8.19
C GLY A 67 -6.28 -4.85 -7.05
N VAL A 68 -5.80 -3.63 -7.21
CA VAL A 68 -5.11 -2.86 -6.16
C VAL A 68 -5.79 -1.52 -6.01
N ILE A 69 -6.25 -1.19 -4.81
CA ILE A 69 -6.92 0.08 -4.52
C ILE A 69 -6.05 0.88 -3.55
N LEU A 70 -5.67 2.09 -3.96
CA LEU A 70 -4.75 2.95 -3.24
C LEU A 70 -5.35 4.36 -3.07
N PRO A 71 -4.99 5.08 -1.99
CA PRO A 71 -5.46 6.44 -1.78
C PRO A 71 -4.94 7.43 -2.82
N ASN A 72 -3.61 7.48 -3.01
CA ASN A 72 -2.99 8.47 -3.87
C ASN A 72 -1.64 8.00 -4.43
N LEU A 73 -1.54 7.89 -5.76
CA LEU A 73 -0.31 7.46 -6.44
C LEU A 73 0.81 8.52 -6.44
N ARG A 74 0.51 9.77 -6.06
CA ARG A 74 1.55 10.80 -5.91
C ARG A 74 2.38 10.63 -4.64
N GLU A 75 1.89 9.86 -3.67
CA GLU A 75 2.66 9.52 -2.49
C GLU A 75 3.64 8.38 -2.82
N GLU A 76 4.93 8.65 -2.75
CA GLU A 76 6.01 7.72 -3.10
C GLU A 76 5.91 6.40 -2.33
N TYR A 77 5.36 6.42 -1.12
CA TYR A 77 5.04 5.25 -0.31
C TYR A 77 4.25 4.20 -1.11
N PHE A 78 3.21 4.63 -1.81
CA PHE A 78 2.35 3.71 -2.57
C PHE A 78 3.00 3.24 -3.87
N SER A 79 3.86 4.04 -4.50
CA SER A 79 4.61 3.59 -5.68
C SER A 79 5.64 2.51 -5.31
N ILE A 80 6.28 2.62 -4.15
CA ILE A 80 7.17 1.57 -3.62
C ILE A 80 6.37 0.29 -3.29
N ALA A 81 5.18 0.44 -2.69
CA ALA A 81 4.32 -0.70 -2.40
C ALA A 81 3.84 -1.42 -3.68
N ILE A 82 3.51 -0.67 -4.74
CA ILE A 82 3.13 -1.27 -6.04
C ILE A 82 4.24 -2.17 -6.57
N ASN A 83 5.51 -1.78 -6.48
CA ASN A 83 6.62 -2.63 -6.92
C ASN A 83 6.59 -4.00 -6.22
N GLY A 84 6.38 -4.03 -4.89
CA GLY A 84 6.25 -5.29 -4.14
C GLY A 84 5.06 -6.14 -4.57
N ILE A 85 3.92 -5.49 -4.91
CA ILE A 85 2.74 -6.20 -5.44
C ILE A 85 3.01 -6.77 -6.83
N GLU A 86 3.60 -5.97 -7.73
CA GLU A 86 3.87 -6.37 -9.11
C GLU A 86 4.88 -7.51 -9.21
N ASP A 87 5.92 -7.51 -8.37
CA ASP A 87 6.91 -8.58 -8.35
C ASP A 87 6.27 -9.92 -8.00
N ILE A 88 5.43 -9.97 -6.96
CA ILE A 88 4.72 -11.19 -6.56
C ILE A 88 3.64 -11.57 -7.59
N ALA A 89 2.89 -10.61 -8.14
CA ALA A 89 1.86 -10.87 -9.14
C ALA A 89 2.47 -11.46 -10.41
N THR A 90 3.56 -10.88 -10.91
CA THR A 90 4.28 -11.36 -12.10
C THR A 90 4.83 -12.77 -11.89
N GLY A 91 5.41 -13.05 -10.72
CA GLY A 91 5.87 -14.39 -10.34
C GLY A 91 4.77 -15.46 -10.35
N ASN A 92 3.51 -15.04 -10.15
CA ASN A 92 2.33 -15.89 -10.20
C ASN A 92 1.59 -15.86 -11.55
N ASN A 93 2.13 -15.17 -12.57
CA ASN A 93 1.50 -14.94 -13.89
C ASN A 93 0.17 -14.16 -13.80
N TYR A 94 0.09 -13.19 -12.91
CA TYR A 94 -1.06 -12.30 -12.77
C TYR A 94 -0.73 -10.88 -13.24
N THR A 95 -1.74 -10.19 -13.75
CA THR A 95 -1.72 -8.75 -14.06
C THR A 95 -2.28 -7.96 -12.89
N VAL A 96 -1.75 -6.76 -12.66
CA VAL A 96 -2.22 -5.83 -11.63
C VAL A 96 -3.10 -4.76 -12.27
N LEU A 97 -4.33 -4.59 -11.76
CA LEU A 97 -5.25 -3.52 -12.14
C LEU A 97 -5.34 -2.50 -10.99
N ILE A 98 -4.82 -1.30 -11.21
CA ILE A 98 -4.73 -0.27 -10.18
C ILE A 98 -5.94 0.68 -10.23
N GLY A 99 -6.57 0.92 -9.06
CA GLY A 99 -7.58 1.93 -8.84
C GLY A 99 -7.15 2.94 -7.78
N GLN A 100 -7.38 4.23 -8.04
CA GLN A 100 -7.01 5.30 -7.12
C GLN A 100 -8.25 5.99 -6.57
N SER A 101 -8.42 5.96 -5.24
CA SER A 101 -9.59 6.52 -4.56
C SER A 101 -9.50 8.03 -4.32
N HIS A 102 -8.31 8.64 -4.36
CA HIS A 102 -8.07 10.04 -3.99
C HIS A 102 -8.56 10.37 -2.56
N ASP A 103 -8.46 9.41 -1.65
CA ASP A 103 -8.93 9.55 -0.28
C ASP A 103 -10.45 9.83 -0.14
N ASP A 104 -11.24 9.47 -1.16
CA ASP A 104 -12.70 9.61 -1.23
C ASP A 104 -13.38 8.23 -1.16
N VAL A 105 -14.21 8.01 -0.13
CA VAL A 105 -14.88 6.72 0.10
C VAL A 105 -15.88 6.37 -1.00
N GLU A 106 -16.56 7.37 -1.59
CA GLU A 106 -17.52 7.10 -2.65
C GLU A 106 -16.79 6.68 -3.94
N ARG A 107 -15.62 7.23 -4.18
CA ARG A 107 -14.75 6.77 -5.27
C ARG A 107 -14.20 5.38 -4.99
N GLU A 108 -13.78 5.09 -3.76
CA GLU A 108 -13.34 3.75 -3.32
C GLU A 108 -14.43 2.71 -3.60
N LYS A 109 -15.69 2.97 -3.19
CA LYS A 109 -16.86 2.10 -3.46
C LYS A 109 -17.05 1.83 -4.95
N ARG A 110 -16.97 2.88 -5.80
CA ARG A 110 -17.08 2.73 -7.25
C ARG A 110 -15.96 1.88 -7.84
N ILE A 111 -14.74 2.01 -7.32
CA ILE A 111 -13.60 1.21 -7.78
C ILE A 111 -13.78 -0.25 -7.37
N VAL A 112 -14.18 -0.52 -6.12
CA VAL A 112 -14.49 -1.88 -5.63
C VAL A 112 -15.54 -2.54 -6.54
N ASP A 113 -16.62 -1.82 -6.88
CA ASP A 113 -17.67 -2.33 -7.75
C ASP A 113 -17.16 -2.57 -9.20
N ALA A 114 -16.31 -1.69 -9.72
CA ALA A 114 -15.67 -1.89 -11.02
C ALA A 114 -14.77 -3.13 -11.04
N MET A 115 -13.92 -3.32 -10.02
CA MET A 115 -13.05 -4.50 -9.86
C MET A 115 -13.88 -5.80 -9.79
N ARG A 116 -14.99 -5.77 -9.02
CA ARG A 116 -15.94 -6.88 -8.95
C ARG A 116 -16.54 -7.22 -10.33
N ARG A 117 -16.97 -6.21 -11.10
CA ARG A 117 -17.50 -6.41 -12.47
C ARG A 117 -16.45 -6.94 -13.44
N GLN A 118 -15.21 -6.54 -13.30
CA GLN A 118 -14.07 -7.07 -14.05
C GLN A 118 -13.68 -8.49 -13.60
N ARG A 119 -14.31 -9.01 -12.53
CA ARG A 119 -14.03 -10.34 -11.98
C ARG A 119 -12.56 -10.55 -11.63
N VAL A 120 -11.93 -9.54 -11.01
CA VAL A 120 -10.57 -9.75 -10.49
C VAL A 120 -10.56 -10.94 -9.52
N ASP A 121 -9.48 -11.70 -9.49
CA ASP A 121 -9.38 -12.92 -8.67
C ASP A 121 -9.13 -12.61 -7.19
N GLY A 122 -8.74 -11.37 -6.87
CA GLY A 122 -8.54 -10.88 -5.51
C GLY A 122 -8.24 -9.39 -5.48
N LEU A 123 -8.28 -8.78 -4.29
CA LEU A 123 -8.03 -7.36 -4.07
C LEU A 123 -6.99 -7.13 -2.97
N ILE A 124 -6.09 -6.19 -3.22
CA ILE A 124 -5.21 -5.59 -2.20
C ILE A 124 -5.65 -4.13 -2.02
N VAL A 125 -5.89 -3.70 -0.79
CA VAL A 125 -6.50 -2.39 -0.51
C VAL A 125 -5.75 -1.65 0.58
N SER A 126 -5.39 -0.40 0.32
CA SER A 126 -5.09 0.59 1.36
C SER A 126 -6.25 1.60 1.40
N LEU A 127 -6.92 1.71 2.55
CA LEU A 127 -8.19 2.44 2.70
C LEU A 127 -8.04 3.94 2.47
N SER A 128 -9.12 4.55 1.97
CA SER A 128 -9.26 6.01 1.95
C SER A 128 -9.34 6.56 3.37
N LYS A 129 -8.80 7.75 3.60
CA LYS A 129 -8.89 8.42 4.91
C LYS A 129 -10.32 8.75 5.35
N SER A 130 -11.27 8.79 4.41
CA SER A 130 -12.68 9.03 4.69
C SER A 130 -13.49 7.75 4.92
N THR A 131 -12.89 6.58 4.82
CA THR A 131 -13.59 5.30 4.98
C THR A 131 -13.88 5.02 6.45
N THR A 132 -15.17 4.93 6.80
CA THR A 132 -15.68 4.64 8.15
C THR A 132 -16.59 3.41 8.21
N SER A 133 -17.03 2.89 7.05
CA SER A 133 -17.79 1.64 6.90
C SER A 133 -17.12 0.78 5.84
N TYR A 134 -17.17 -0.53 6.05
CA TYR A 134 -16.51 -1.52 5.19
C TYR A 134 -17.47 -2.40 4.40
N GLU A 135 -18.78 -2.09 4.43
CA GLU A 135 -19.86 -2.89 3.81
C GLU A 135 -19.66 -3.11 2.30
N HIS A 136 -19.03 -2.16 1.60
CA HIS A 136 -18.77 -2.28 0.18
C HIS A 136 -17.75 -3.39 -0.16
N PHE A 137 -16.93 -3.83 0.81
CA PHE A 137 -16.08 -5.01 0.66
C PHE A 137 -16.82 -6.31 0.95
N ASP A 138 -17.87 -6.31 1.78
CA ASP A 138 -18.64 -7.52 2.09
C ASP A 138 -19.33 -8.13 0.87
N GLN A 139 -19.67 -7.31 -0.12
CA GLN A 139 -20.24 -7.80 -1.38
C GLN A 139 -19.30 -8.76 -2.11
N LEU A 140 -17.98 -8.58 -1.97
CA LEU A 140 -16.97 -9.39 -2.64
C LEU A 140 -16.98 -10.84 -2.16
N LYS A 141 -17.37 -11.08 -0.90
CA LYS A 141 -17.53 -12.43 -0.31
C LYS A 141 -18.48 -13.30 -1.13
N LYS A 142 -19.58 -12.72 -1.65
CA LYS A 142 -20.57 -13.44 -2.50
C LYS A 142 -19.95 -13.91 -3.82
N TYR A 143 -18.94 -13.19 -4.31
CA TYR A 143 -18.23 -13.49 -5.55
C TYR A 143 -16.95 -14.30 -5.31
N LYS A 144 -16.66 -14.66 -4.06
CA LYS A 144 -15.44 -15.37 -3.65
C LYS A 144 -14.17 -14.62 -4.04
N ILE A 145 -14.21 -13.28 -3.99
CA ILE A 145 -13.07 -12.41 -4.24
C ILE A 145 -12.45 -12.07 -2.88
N PRO A 146 -11.30 -12.64 -2.51
CA PRO A 146 -10.61 -12.33 -1.26
C PRO A 146 -10.07 -10.90 -1.29
N VAL A 147 -10.04 -10.28 -0.10
CA VAL A 147 -9.52 -8.93 0.12
C VAL A 147 -8.45 -9.00 1.18
N VAL A 148 -7.31 -8.39 0.91
CA VAL A 148 -6.23 -8.17 1.88
C VAL A 148 -5.98 -6.68 1.99
N PHE A 149 -6.01 -6.16 3.20
CA PHE A 149 -5.72 -4.76 3.48
C PHE A 149 -4.26 -4.58 3.86
N PHE A 150 -3.65 -3.47 3.46
CA PHE A 150 -2.30 -3.13 3.90
C PHE A 150 -2.18 -1.63 4.19
N ASP A 151 -1.19 -1.26 5.01
CA ASP A 151 -0.96 0.11 5.48
C ASP A 151 -2.20 0.67 6.18
N ARG A 152 -3.12 1.31 5.48
CA ARG A 152 -4.39 1.81 6.02
C ARG A 152 -5.40 0.68 6.08
N VAL A 153 -5.50 0.05 7.23
CA VAL A 153 -6.29 -1.17 7.45
C VAL A 153 -7.58 -0.87 8.22
N PRO A 154 -8.64 -1.70 8.06
CA PRO A 154 -9.86 -1.57 8.84
C PRO A 154 -9.64 -2.00 10.31
N ASP A 155 -10.43 -1.40 11.21
CA ASP A 155 -10.48 -1.77 12.64
C ASP A 155 -11.52 -2.87 12.87
N ILE A 156 -11.31 -4.04 12.24
CA ILE A 156 -12.14 -5.24 12.38
C ILE A 156 -11.27 -6.49 12.51
N ASP A 157 -11.75 -7.50 13.26
CA ASP A 157 -10.94 -8.67 13.59
C ASP A 157 -10.80 -9.66 12.44
N ASP A 158 -11.86 -9.88 11.65
CA ASP A 158 -11.92 -10.89 10.59
C ASP A 158 -11.29 -10.46 9.26
N ALA A 159 -10.63 -9.30 9.19
CA ALA A 159 -9.98 -8.85 7.97
C ALA A 159 -8.52 -9.33 7.90
N TYR A 160 -8.09 -9.76 6.71
CA TYR A 160 -6.68 -9.99 6.43
C TYR A 160 -5.97 -8.65 6.27
N CYS A 161 -5.07 -8.35 7.20
CA CYS A 161 -4.40 -7.06 7.31
C CYS A 161 -2.89 -7.23 7.43
N VAL A 162 -2.15 -6.38 6.69
CA VAL A 162 -0.71 -6.21 6.86
C VAL A 162 -0.43 -4.76 7.21
N SER A 163 0.21 -4.50 8.35
CA SER A 163 0.52 -3.14 8.81
C SER A 163 1.84 -3.09 9.56
N CYS A 164 2.28 -1.89 9.94
CA CYS A 164 3.43 -1.69 10.79
C CYS A 164 3.03 -1.37 12.24
N ASN A 165 3.88 -1.78 13.18
CA ASN A 165 3.83 -1.34 14.56
C ASN A 165 4.35 0.09 14.67
N LEU A 166 3.44 1.06 14.73
CA LEU A 166 3.78 2.49 14.80
C LEU A 166 3.77 3.04 16.23
N GLU A 167 3.22 2.29 17.18
CA GLU A 167 3.17 2.71 18.58
C GLU A 167 4.58 2.68 19.20
N ASN A 168 5.30 1.57 19.05
CA ASN A 168 6.67 1.44 19.54
C ASN A 168 7.62 2.46 18.91
N SER A 169 7.56 2.64 17.60
CA SER A 169 8.45 3.63 16.94
C SER A 169 8.12 5.07 17.29
N SER A 170 6.86 5.37 17.68
CA SER A 170 6.50 6.68 18.21
C SER A 170 7.14 6.92 19.59
N VAL A 171 7.18 5.90 20.44
CA VAL A 171 7.94 5.95 21.72
C VAL A 171 9.43 6.22 21.43
N ASP A 172 9.99 5.50 20.47
CA ASP A 172 11.40 5.64 20.10
C ASP A 172 11.74 7.03 19.55
N LEU A 173 10.84 7.64 18.75
CA LEU A 173 10.99 9.02 18.26
C LEU A 173 11.01 10.03 19.43
N VAL A 174 10.11 9.89 20.39
CA VAL A 174 10.10 10.77 21.58
C VAL A 174 11.38 10.55 22.39
N ASP A 175 11.78 9.32 22.65
CA ASP A 175 13.03 9.00 23.35
C ASP A 175 14.25 9.61 22.66
N TRP A 176 14.28 9.54 21.34
CA TRP A 176 15.37 10.10 20.54
C TRP A 176 15.42 11.63 20.65
N LEU A 177 14.27 12.31 20.54
CA LEU A 177 14.19 13.77 20.70
C LEU A 177 14.59 14.22 22.12
N VAL A 178 14.19 13.46 23.15
CA VAL A 178 14.59 13.75 24.55
C VAL A 178 16.10 13.59 24.73
N LYS A 179 16.72 12.60 24.12
CA LYS A 179 18.19 12.44 24.14
C LYS A 179 18.92 13.61 23.48
N LEU A 180 18.29 14.29 22.52
CA LEU A 180 18.80 15.53 21.93
C LEU A 180 18.51 16.78 22.77
N GLY A 181 17.85 16.64 23.92
CA GLY A 181 17.57 17.75 24.86
C GLY A 181 16.19 18.39 24.66
N HIS A 182 15.32 17.87 23.78
CA HIS A 182 13.99 18.44 23.58
C HIS A 182 13.03 17.98 24.68
N THR A 183 12.39 18.91 25.34
CA THR A 183 11.34 18.67 26.37
C THR A 183 9.98 19.24 25.95
N GLN A 184 9.95 20.12 24.96
CA GLN A 184 8.77 20.74 24.37
C GLN A 184 8.54 20.14 22.98
N ILE A 185 7.91 18.96 22.96
CA ILE A 185 7.71 18.17 21.76
C ILE A 185 6.24 18.25 21.36
N ALA A 186 5.94 18.81 20.19
CA ALA A 186 4.60 18.83 19.63
C ALA A 186 4.33 17.66 18.70
N PHE A 187 3.05 17.39 18.45
CA PHE A 187 2.58 16.33 17.56
C PHE A 187 1.52 16.84 16.60
N ILE A 188 1.79 16.74 15.30
CA ILE A 188 0.80 16.98 14.24
C ILE A 188 0.19 15.63 13.83
N LYS A 189 -0.98 15.32 14.37
CA LYS A 189 -1.69 14.08 14.06
C LYS A 189 -2.46 14.16 12.73
N GLY A 190 -2.67 13.02 12.10
CA GLY A 190 -3.54 12.88 10.94
C GLY A 190 -5.03 12.74 11.30
N PRO A 191 -5.89 12.40 10.33
CA PRO A 191 -7.32 12.14 10.55
C PRO A 191 -7.57 11.03 11.58
N ASP A 192 -8.58 11.19 12.43
CA ASP A 192 -8.94 10.22 13.47
C ASP A 192 -9.56 8.91 12.90
N THR A 193 -9.97 8.92 11.65
CA THR A 193 -10.46 7.76 10.91
C THR A 193 -9.37 6.74 10.60
N LEU A 194 -8.10 7.18 10.59
CA LEU A 194 -6.96 6.31 10.33
C LEU A 194 -6.47 5.65 11.64
N VAL A 195 -6.40 4.32 11.66
CA VAL A 195 -5.84 3.55 12.79
C VAL A 195 -4.42 4.02 13.14
N HIS A 196 -3.62 4.32 12.13
CA HIS A 196 -2.26 4.85 12.31
C HIS A 196 -2.20 6.19 13.07
N SER A 197 -3.22 7.05 12.94
CA SER A 197 -3.27 8.30 13.71
C SER A 197 -3.38 8.04 15.20
N LYS A 198 -4.20 7.04 15.59
CA LYS A 198 -4.37 6.62 16.98
C LYS A 198 -3.10 5.97 17.52
N GLN A 199 -2.51 5.04 16.77
CA GLN A 199 -1.28 4.33 17.18
C GLN A 199 -0.12 5.31 17.40
N ARG A 200 0.13 6.22 16.46
CA ARG A 200 1.18 7.23 16.56
C ARG A 200 0.97 8.16 17.77
N LEU A 201 -0.28 8.58 18.00
CA LEU A 201 -0.62 9.44 19.14
C LEU A 201 -0.47 8.70 20.47
N ASN A 202 -0.87 7.43 20.56
CA ASN A 202 -0.69 6.61 21.77
C ASN A 202 0.80 6.46 22.09
N GLY A 203 1.61 6.05 21.11
CA GLY A 203 3.05 5.93 21.30
C GLY A 203 3.73 7.25 21.64
N TYR A 204 3.26 8.40 21.08
CA TYR A 204 3.73 9.71 21.52
C TYR A 204 3.44 9.95 23.01
N TYR A 205 2.23 9.64 23.50
CA TYR A 205 1.90 9.79 24.92
C TYR A 205 2.73 8.86 25.81
N ASP A 206 2.92 7.63 25.39
CA ASP A 206 3.72 6.65 26.11
C ASP A 206 5.21 7.06 26.15
N GLY A 207 5.71 7.63 25.06
CA GLY A 207 7.05 8.22 25.00
C GLY A 207 7.21 9.41 25.95
N LEU A 208 6.25 10.33 26.00
CA LEU A 208 6.25 11.42 26.97
C LEU A 208 6.25 10.89 28.42
N LYS A 209 5.37 9.94 28.72
CA LYS A 209 5.25 9.31 30.05
C LYS A 209 6.55 8.61 30.46
N LYS A 210 7.15 7.83 29.56
CA LYS A 210 8.43 7.13 29.78
C LYS A 210 9.54 8.10 30.15
N ASN A 211 9.58 9.25 29.49
CA ASN A 211 10.58 10.30 29.72
C ASN A 211 10.18 11.33 30.79
N LYS A 212 9.09 11.06 31.53
CA LYS A 212 8.59 11.95 32.60
C LYS A 212 8.28 13.37 32.11
N LEU A 213 7.94 13.54 30.83
CA LEU A 213 7.50 14.79 30.26
C LEU A 213 6.02 15.02 30.51
N LYS A 214 5.63 16.27 30.75
CA LYS A 214 4.23 16.63 30.96
C LYS A 214 3.49 16.64 29.64
N LYS A 215 2.33 15.97 29.59
CA LYS A 215 1.40 16.09 28.48
C LYS A 215 0.81 17.49 28.44
N ASP A 216 0.92 18.16 27.30
CA ASP A 216 0.27 19.43 27.02
C ASP A 216 -0.60 19.29 25.76
N ASN A 217 -1.92 19.47 25.94
CA ASN A 217 -2.86 19.33 24.83
C ASN A 217 -2.72 20.44 23.78
N SER A 218 -2.13 21.60 24.13
CA SER A 218 -1.84 22.68 23.18
C SER A 218 -0.77 22.28 22.15
N PHE A 219 0.05 21.28 22.45
CA PHE A 219 1.08 20.73 21.57
C PHE A 219 0.54 19.68 20.61
N ILE A 220 -0.77 19.35 20.68
CA ILE A 220 -1.38 18.38 19.78
C ILE A 220 -2.31 19.11 18.84
N VAL A 221 -1.95 19.10 17.57
CA VAL A 221 -2.75 19.69 16.49
C VAL A 221 -3.07 18.64 15.42
N GLN A 222 -4.10 18.88 14.64
CA GLN A 222 -4.56 17.93 13.61
C GLN A 222 -4.44 18.54 12.22
N THR A 223 -4.09 17.71 11.25
CA THR A 223 -4.18 18.01 9.81
C THR A 223 -5.08 16.98 9.11
N ASP A 224 -5.68 17.39 8.00
CA ASP A 224 -6.36 16.49 7.06
C ASP A 224 -5.42 15.96 5.97
N LEU A 225 -4.11 16.14 6.17
CA LEU A 225 -3.01 15.83 5.26
C LEU A 225 -2.91 16.77 4.05
N SER A 226 -3.72 17.81 3.96
CA SER A 226 -3.54 18.85 2.96
C SER A 226 -2.49 19.87 3.43
N LYS A 227 -1.80 20.48 2.45
CA LYS A 227 -0.84 21.55 2.72
C LYS A 227 -1.45 22.68 3.54
N LYS A 228 -2.65 23.17 3.15
CA LYS A 228 -3.35 24.28 3.84
C LYS A 228 -3.58 23.94 5.31
N ASN A 229 -4.13 22.77 5.61
CA ASN A 229 -4.44 22.36 6.97
C ASN A 229 -3.15 22.12 7.80
N THR A 230 -2.08 21.65 7.15
CA THR A 230 -0.75 21.51 7.79
C THR A 230 -0.17 22.87 8.14
N GLU A 231 -0.27 23.89 7.26
CA GLU A 231 0.15 25.25 7.53
C GLU A 231 -0.64 25.89 8.69
N GLU A 232 -1.97 25.66 8.73
CA GLU A 232 -2.84 26.10 9.83
C GLU A 232 -2.45 25.43 11.17
N ALA A 233 -2.19 24.12 11.14
CA ALA A 233 -1.74 23.37 12.31
C ALA A 233 -0.40 23.90 12.83
N MET A 234 0.55 24.14 11.92
CA MET A 234 1.86 24.68 12.27
C MET A 234 1.76 26.11 12.80
N ASN A 235 0.89 26.95 12.20
CA ASN A 235 0.65 28.30 12.69
C ASN A 235 0.16 28.31 14.14
N LYS A 236 -0.74 27.40 14.53
CA LYS A 236 -1.20 27.25 15.92
C LYS A 236 -0.03 26.96 16.87
N LEU A 237 0.85 26.02 16.50
CA LEU A 237 2.02 25.66 17.33
C LEU A 237 3.00 26.82 17.47
N LEU A 238 3.28 27.55 16.38
CA LEU A 238 4.21 28.69 16.39
C LEU A 238 3.67 29.92 17.14
N SER A 239 2.35 30.03 17.29
CA SER A 239 1.69 31.12 18.01
C SER A 239 1.59 30.91 19.52
N LEU A 240 2.02 29.76 20.05
CA LEU A 240 2.04 29.49 21.48
C LEU A 240 3.09 30.33 22.17
N ALA A 241 2.78 30.89 23.36
CA ALA A 241 3.75 31.62 24.17
C ALA A 241 4.95 30.75 24.56
N ASN A 242 4.69 29.45 24.79
CA ASN A 242 5.71 28.44 25.06
C ASN A 242 5.78 27.52 23.85
N ARG A 243 6.53 27.94 22.81
CA ARG A 243 6.61 27.27 21.53
C ARG A 243 7.35 25.94 21.62
N PRO A 244 6.91 24.87 20.89
CA PRO A 244 7.65 23.61 20.84
C PRO A 244 9.02 23.79 20.16
N THR A 245 10.00 23.05 20.65
CA THR A 245 11.35 22.98 20.05
C THR A 245 11.51 21.83 19.09
N ALA A 246 10.60 20.85 19.15
CA ALA A 246 10.55 19.73 18.22
C ALA A 246 9.09 19.40 17.84
N VAL A 247 8.88 18.93 16.62
CA VAL A 247 7.57 18.56 16.09
C VAL A 247 7.66 17.18 15.46
N ILE A 248 6.82 16.28 15.93
CA ILE A 248 6.58 14.98 15.28
C ILE A 248 5.41 15.18 14.31
N THR A 249 5.60 14.89 13.04
CA THR A 249 4.59 15.06 11.99
C THR A 249 4.00 13.72 11.54
N PHE A 250 2.78 13.75 10.99
CA PHE A 250 2.08 12.54 10.57
C PHE A 250 2.85 11.72 9.51
N ASN A 251 3.45 12.36 8.52
CA ASN A 251 4.32 11.73 7.51
C ASN A 251 5.29 12.76 6.93
N ASP A 252 6.18 12.32 6.05
CA ASP A 252 7.21 13.18 5.45
C ASP A 252 6.62 14.32 4.63
N TYR A 253 5.50 14.14 3.91
CA TYR A 253 4.86 15.24 3.18
C TYR A 253 4.33 16.31 4.12
N VAL A 254 3.72 15.91 5.24
CA VAL A 254 3.31 16.84 6.31
C VAL A 254 4.52 17.53 6.90
N ALA A 255 5.64 16.84 7.11
CA ALA A 255 6.89 17.44 7.57
C ALA A 255 7.41 18.49 6.59
N LEU A 256 7.46 18.18 5.29
CA LEU A 256 7.96 19.11 4.28
C LEU A 256 7.11 20.38 4.19
N ASP A 257 5.78 20.26 4.26
CA ASP A 257 4.87 21.41 4.31
C ASP A 257 5.05 22.23 5.59
N ALA A 258 5.18 21.58 6.76
CA ALA A 258 5.43 22.23 8.05
C ALA A 258 6.80 22.95 8.08
N ILE A 259 7.84 22.33 7.56
CA ILE A 259 9.19 22.92 7.43
C ILE A 259 9.15 24.14 6.52
N LYS A 260 8.52 24.02 5.34
CA LYS A 260 8.39 25.14 4.40
C LYS A 260 7.64 26.32 5.03
N TYR A 261 6.53 26.05 5.73
CA TYR A 261 5.78 27.08 6.43
C TYR A 261 6.62 27.74 7.53
N THR A 262 7.29 26.95 8.37
CA THR A 262 8.15 27.43 9.47
C THR A 262 9.25 28.37 8.98
N ARG A 263 9.93 28.02 7.87
CA ARG A 263 10.93 28.87 7.23
C ARG A 263 10.32 30.18 6.72
N SER A 264 9.10 30.15 6.16
CA SER A 264 8.41 31.37 5.72
C SER A 264 8.08 32.33 6.88
N ARG A 265 8.08 31.83 8.12
CA ARG A 265 7.92 32.62 9.35
C ARG A 265 9.25 33.12 9.95
N GLY A 266 10.36 32.92 9.22
CA GLY A 266 11.69 33.39 9.61
C GLY A 266 12.43 32.55 10.65
N LEU A 267 12.00 31.29 10.87
CA LEU A 267 12.65 30.37 11.80
C LEU A 267 13.63 29.46 11.07
N GLU A 268 14.77 29.18 11.75
CA GLU A 268 15.81 28.30 11.24
C GLU A 268 15.52 26.85 11.65
N ILE A 269 15.45 25.96 10.63
CA ILE A 269 15.26 24.53 10.84
C ILE A 269 16.54 23.93 11.42
N ASN A 270 16.40 22.99 12.35
CA ASN A 270 17.49 22.34 13.09
C ASN A 270 18.29 23.29 14.00
N LYS A 271 17.72 24.44 14.32
CA LYS A 271 18.25 25.40 15.31
C LYS A 271 17.13 25.89 16.21
N ASP A 272 16.10 26.57 15.64
CA ASP A 272 14.97 27.08 16.39
C ASP A 272 13.90 26.01 16.63
N ILE A 273 13.74 25.08 15.66
CA ILE A 273 12.75 24.02 15.70
C ILE A 273 13.21 22.81 14.86
N PHE A 274 12.90 21.63 15.36
CA PHE A 274 13.33 20.34 14.80
C PHE A 274 12.12 19.54 14.34
N PHE A 275 12.27 18.77 13.26
CA PHE A 275 11.20 17.96 12.71
C PHE A 275 11.61 16.51 12.59
N VAL A 276 10.71 15.62 13.00
CA VAL A 276 10.78 14.17 12.76
C VAL A 276 9.45 13.69 12.22
N SER A 277 9.45 12.56 11.50
CA SER A 277 8.25 12.12 10.82
C SER A 277 8.14 10.60 10.64
N TYR A 278 7.25 10.18 9.77
CA TYR A 278 7.02 8.77 9.39
C TYR A 278 7.01 8.64 7.87
N ALA A 279 7.24 7.45 7.40
CA ALA A 279 7.30 6.93 6.04
C ALA A 279 8.72 6.79 5.48
N ASN A 280 9.68 7.60 5.90
CA ASN A 280 11.09 7.57 5.45
C ASN A 280 11.21 7.55 3.91
N LEU A 281 10.53 8.51 3.27
CA LEU A 281 10.42 8.56 1.82
C LEU A 281 11.73 8.98 1.16
N PRO A 282 12.17 8.32 0.06
CA PRO A 282 13.36 8.67 -0.69
C PRO A 282 13.45 10.15 -1.10
N ILE A 283 12.31 10.81 -1.39
CA ILE A 283 12.25 12.22 -1.76
C ILE A 283 12.90 13.13 -0.71
N THR A 284 12.88 12.74 0.57
CA THR A 284 13.47 13.57 1.65
C THR A 284 14.98 13.71 1.50
N SER A 285 15.67 12.73 0.90
CA SER A 285 17.11 12.77 0.66
C SER A 285 17.57 13.84 -0.34
N TYR A 286 16.64 14.38 -1.13
CA TYR A 286 16.88 15.44 -2.12
C TYR A 286 16.54 16.84 -1.58
N MET A 287 16.13 16.94 -0.31
CA MET A 287 15.75 18.20 0.31
C MET A 287 16.89 18.82 1.10
N ASP A 288 17.02 20.15 1.05
CA ASP A 288 17.99 20.90 1.86
C ASP A 288 17.74 20.74 3.37
N TYR A 289 16.47 20.58 3.74
CA TYR A 289 16.01 20.43 5.11
C TYR A 289 15.04 19.23 5.21
N PRO A 290 15.55 17.99 5.21
CA PRO A 290 14.71 16.83 5.47
C PRO A 290 14.31 16.78 6.94
N PRO A 291 13.28 16.02 7.33
CA PRO A 291 13.08 15.62 8.72
C PRO A 291 14.34 14.96 9.26
N LEU A 292 14.77 15.32 10.48
CA LEU A 292 16.01 14.78 11.07
C LEU A 292 15.99 13.27 11.20
N ALA A 293 14.83 12.72 11.52
CA ALA A 293 14.58 11.29 11.54
C ALA A 293 13.18 11.02 10.99
N SER A 294 13.01 9.86 10.40
CA SER A 294 11.72 9.37 9.95
C SER A 294 11.59 7.88 10.28
N VAL A 295 10.36 7.43 10.51
CA VAL A 295 10.07 6.02 10.79
C VAL A 295 9.89 5.29 9.48
N GLU A 296 10.80 4.37 9.18
CA GLU A 296 10.68 3.42 8.07
C GLU A 296 9.57 2.41 8.35
N GLN A 297 8.63 2.29 7.42
CA GLN A 297 7.45 1.44 7.53
C GLN A 297 7.49 0.26 6.56
N PHE A 298 8.52 0.13 5.76
CA PHE A 298 8.74 -0.98 4.83
C PHE A 298 7.57 -1.21 3.85
N PRO A 299 7.17 -0.20 3.03
CA PRO A 299 6.02 -0.30 2.12
C PRO A 299 6.13 -1.46 1.12
N TYR A 300 7.34 -1.74 0.60
CA TYR A 300 7.58 -2.87 -0.29
C TYR A 300 7.26 -4.20 0.43
N GLN A 301 7.82 -4.41 1.62
CA GLN A 301 7.64 -5.66 2.38
C GLN A 301 6.20 -5.82 2.90
N GLN A 302 5.52 -4.73 3.26
CA GLN A 302 4.09 -4.81 3.58
C GLN A 302 3.28 -5.28 2.38
N ALA A 303 3.54 -4.72 1.21
CA ALA A 303 2.85 -5.06 -0.03
C ALA A 303 3.18 -6.48 -0.51
N GLU A 304 4.45 -6.91 -0.41
CA GLU A 304 4.88 -8.29 -0.66
C GLU A 304 4.12 -9.28 0.23
N LYS A 305 4.06 -9.04 1.55
CA LYS A 305 3.31 -9.88 2.48
C LYS A 305 1.81 -9.90 2.21
N ALA A 306 1.22 -8.76 1.86
CA ALA A 306 -0.19 -8.69 1.48
C ALA A 306 -0.47 -9.51 0.23
N SER A 307 0.43 -9.46 -0.77
CA SER A 307 0.35 -10.25 -1.99
C SER A 307 0.48 -11.75 -1.71
N ASP A 308 1.44 -12.16 -0.89
CA ASP A 308 1.61 -13.57 -0.48
C ASP A 308 0.33 -14.12 0.18
N ILE A 309 -0.26 -13.34 1.10
CA ILE A 309 -1.53 -13.71 1.73
C ILE A 309 -2.63 -13.81 0.68
N LEU A 310 -2.75 -12.83 -0.23
CA LEU A 310 -3.77 -12.83 -1.26
C LEU A 310 -3.65 -14.06 -2.17
N PHE A 311 -2.45 -14.41 -2.64
CA PHE A 311 -2.26 -15.58 -3.51
C PHE A 311 -2.52 -16.90 -2.80
N ARG A 312 -2.23 -17.01 -1.51
CA ARG A 312 -2.65 -18.17 -0.70
C ARG A 312 -4.17 -18.27 -0.63
N LEU A 313 -4.89 -17.17 -0.42
CA LEU A 313 -6.36 -17.13 -0.42
C LEU A 313 -6.97 -17.49 -1.79
N ILE A 314 -6.37 -17.03 -2.90
CA ILE A 314 -6.80 -17.35 -4.27
C ILE A 314 -6.60 -18.85 -4.60
N THR A 315 -5.55 -19.46 -4.05
CA THR A 315 -5.18 -20.86 -4.37
C THR A 315 -5.76 -21.87 -3.40
N SER A 316 -6.09 -21.48 -2.18
CA SER A 316 -6.71 -22.36 -1.18
C SER A 316 -8.10 -22.83 -1.65
N LYS A 317 -8.37 -24.13 -1.53
CA LYS A 317 -9.69 -24.72 -1.84
C LYS A 317 -10.68 -24.62 -0.69
N GLY A 318 -10.45 -23.75 0.27
CA GLY A 318 -11.26 -23.60 1.47
C GLY A 318 -10.61 -22.63 2.47
N PHE A 319 -11.17 -22.61 3.69
CA PHE A 319 -10.63 -21.82 4.79
C PHE A 319 -9.28 -22.41 5.22
N ASP A 320 -8.23 -21.59 5.21
CA ASP A 320 -6.87 -21.97 5.64
C ASP A 320 -6.54 -21.25 6.96
N GLU A 321 -6.72 -21.95 8.08
CA GLU A 321 -6.45 -21.44 9.43
C GLU A 321 -4.98 -21.02 9.64
N SER A 322 -4.07 -21.46 8.76
CA SER A 322 -2.66 -21.08 8.84
C SER A 322 -2.36 -19.67 8.32
N ILE A 323 -3.35 -18.99 7.69
CA ILE A 323 -3.22 -17.62 7.23
C ILE A 323 -3.63 -16.67 8.37
N PRO A 324 -2.69 -15.90 8.94
CA PRO A 324 -3.03 -14.96 10.00
C PRO A 324 -3.90 -13.81 9.46
N HIS A 325 -4.96 -13.46 10.19
CA HIS A 325 -5.79 -12.31 9.86
C HIS A 325 -5.02 -11.00 10.01
N LYS A 326 -4.13 -10.89 10.97
CA LYS A 326 -3.32 -9.70 11.22
C LYS A 326 -1.83 -10.05 11.18
N THR A 327 -1.11 -9.43 10.26
CA THR A 327 0.34 -9.50 10.14
C THR A 327 0.91 -8.11 10.41
N MET A 328 1.78 -8.00 11.40
CA MET A 328 2.39 -6.74 11.78
C MET A 328 3.89 -6.81 11.57
N LEU A 329 4.45 -5.84 10.85
CA LEU A 329 5.88 -5.64 10.69
C LEU A 329 6.37 -4.67 11.77
N GLU A 330 7.58 -4.85 12.25
CA GLU A 330 8.22 -3.85 13.10
C GLU A 330 8.74 -2.70 12.22
N SER A 331 8.49 -1.47 12.65
CA SER A 331 9.03 -0.27 12.02
C SER A 331 10.36 0.14 12.66
N LYS A 332 11.09 1.05 12.02
CA LYS A 332 12.43 1.45 12.48
C LYS A 332 12.63 2.96 12.35
N VAL A 333 13.14 3.61 13.37
CA VAL A 333 13.58 5.01 13.27
C VAL A 333 14.87 5.08 12.46
N VAL A 334 14.87 5.89 11.41
CA VAL A 334 16.02 6.17 10.56
C VAL A 334 16.41 7.64 10.73
N VAL A 335 17.68 7.89 11.05
CA VAL A 335 18.22 9.24 11.18
C VAL A 335 18.73 9.69 9.81
N ASN A 336 18.18 10.79 9.28
CA ASN A 336 18.42 11.26 7.91
C ASN A 336 19.58 12.28 7.81
N VAL A 337 19.98 12.88 8.92
CA VAL A 337 21.03 13.91 8.95
C VAL A 337 22.21 13.42 9.77
N LYS A 338 23.41 13.45 9.16
CA LYS A 338 24.65 13.06 9.85
C LYS A 338 25.01 14.08 10.95
N GLY A 339 25.35 13.58 12.12
CA GLY A 339 25.81 14.41 13.24
C GLY A 339 24.78 14.61 14.36
N TYR A 340 23.64 13.93 14.27
CA TYR A 340 22.62 13.89 15.32
C TYR A 340 22.47 12.49 15.90
#